data_a964f169067c4fc1874065ef95402284
#
_entry.id   a964f169067c4fc1874065ef95402284
#
_cell.length_a   1.000
_cell.length_b   1.000
_cell.length_c   1.000
_cell.angle_alpha   90.00
_cell.angle_beta   90.00
_cell.angle_gamma   90.00
#
_symmetry.space_group_name_H-M   'P 1'
#
loop_
_entity.id
_entity.type
_entity.pdbx_description
1 polymer ?
#
loop_
_entity_poly.entity_id
_entity_poly.type
_entity_poly.pdbx_seq_one_letter_code
_entity_poly.pdbx_strand_id
1 'polypeptide(L)'
;MNQRVLYFLAPATLLALSMACERNPDPDTEPEMVNEIPVRIAPPAGAVRPGDCPEALRRALAKPDLEVDRLASPRASVPSAVSGKAMPAAVRRARYNEVRITVLVDTLGKANMSTFKVIKSTHPWLTSSMKTAVARWTFEPAQLAGCKIPRVWLGAITSGKPQ
;
A
#
# COMPACT_ATOMS: atom_id res chain seq x y z
N MET A 1 26.67 15.28 -46.78
CA MET A 1 28.06 14.94 -47.18
C MET A 1 28.96 15.13 -45.98
N ASN A 2 29.83 14.17 -45.76
CA ASN A 2 30.91 14.01 -44.78
C ASN A 2 30.58 13.30 -43.49
N GLN A 3 30.68 11.97 -43.59
CA GLN A 3 31.04 11.03 -42.56
C GLN A 3 32.44 11.35 -42.02
N ARG A 4 32.62 11.24 -40.70
CA ARG A 4 33.92 10.90 -40.12
C ARG A 4 33.70 9.82 -39.04
N VAL A 5 34.06 8.62 -39.48
CA VAL A 5 34.27 7.44 -38.63
C VAL A 5 35.61 7.62 -37.92
N LEU A 6 35.65 7.52 -36.64
CA LEU A 6 36.87 7.43 -35.85
C LEU A 6 36.86 6.12 -35.08
N TYR A 7 37.67 5.18 -35.59
CA TYR A 7 38.07 3.97 -34.90
C TYR A 7 39.03 4.36 -33.76
N PHE A 8 38.76 3.91 -32.54
CA PHE A 8 39.78 3.84 -31.50
C PHE A 8 39.98 2.40 -31.08
N LEU A 9 41.21 1.99 -31.24
CA LEU A 9 41.80 0.71 -30.88
C LEU A 9 41.73 0.47 -29.38
N ALA A 10 41.47 -0.79 -29.04
CA ALA A 10 41.63 -1.34 -27.72
C ALA A 10 43.13 -1.57 -27.38
N PRO A 11 43.50 -1.51 -26.10
CA PRO A 11 44.59 -2.35 -25.63
C PRO A 11 44.06 -3.44 -24.67
N ALA A 12 44.52 -4.63 -24.98
CA ALA A 12 44.44 -5.82 -24.14
C ALA A 12 45.19 -5.60 -22.83
N THR A 13 44.60 -5.86 -21.69
CA THR A 13 45.29 -5.98 -20.44
C THR A 13 44.95 -7.30 -19.76
N LEU A 14 46.03 -8.01 -19.51
CA LEU A 14 46.29 -9.29 -18.89
C LEU A 14 45.34 -9.75 -17.80
N LEU A 15 45.01 -11.05 -17.91
CA LEU A 15 44.50 -11.93 -16.88
C LEU A 15 45.47 -11.98 -15.69
N ALA A 16 44.96 -11.69 -14.50
CA ALA A 16 45.54 -12.18 -13.25
C ALA A 16 44.63 -13.33 -12.77
N LEU A 17 45.10 -14.56 -12.89
CA LEU A 17 44.56 -15.74 -12.23
C LEU A 17 44.79 -15.61 -10.74
N SER A 18 43.79 -15.25 -9.97
CA SER A 18 43.75 -15.51 -8.53
C SER A 18 43.27 -16.94 -8.30
N MET A 19 44.17 -17.85 -7.98
CA MET A 19 43.84 -19.16 -7.43
C MET A 19 43.18 -18.94 -6.06
N ALA A 20 41.86 -18.93 -6.01
CA ALA A 20 41.10 -19.13 -4.80
C ALA A 20 41.27 -20.60 -4.41
N CYS A 21 41.96 -20.86 -3.28
CA CYS A 21 41.97 -22.18 -2.64
C CYS A 21 40.50 -22.52 -2.28
N GLU A 22 39.92 -23.39 -3.08
CA GLU A 22 38.69 -24.10 -2.72
C GLU A 22 39.04 -25.00 -1.53
N ARG A 23 38.56 -24.56 -0.35
CA ARG A 23 38.62 -25.40 0.85
C ARG A 23 37.55 -26.47 0.65
N ASN A 24 37.98 -27.68 0.27
CA ASN A 24 37.13 -28.86 0.22
C ASN A 24 36.47 -29.02 1.61
N PRO A 25 35.17 -29.10 1.71
CA PRO A 25 34.51 -29.46 2.95
C PRO A 25 34.88 -30.92 3.28
N ASP A 26 35.31 -31.17 4.52
CA ASP A 26 35.62 -32.50 5.03
C ASP A 26 34.40 -33.42 4.82
N PRO A 27 34.56 -34.60 4.21
CA PRO A 27 33.45 -35.51 3.93
C PRO A 27 32.85 -36.18 5.18
N ASP A 28 33.44 -35.97 6.37
CA ASP A 28 32.99 -36.59 7.61
C ASP A 28 32.26 -35.61 8.57
N THR A 29 31.95 -34.39 8.12
CA THR A 29 31.06 -33.52 8.88
C THR A 29 29.63 -33.84 8.50
N GLU A 30 29.05 -34.88 9.13
CA GLU A 30 27.62 -35.08 9.16
C GLU A 30 26.96 -33.74 9.59
N PRO A 31 26.03 -33.21 8.82
CA PRO A 31 25.28 -32.02 9.26
C PRO A 31 24.52 -32.44 10.52
N GLU A 32 25.00 -31.96 11.66
CA GLU A 32 24.24 -32.02 12.91
C GLU A 32 22.90 -31.38 12.62
N MET A 33 21.87 -32.21 12.41
CA MET A 33 20.49 -31.77 12.32
C MET A 33 20.15 -31.22 13.69
N VAL A 34 20.43 -29.91 13.86
CA VAL A 34 19.87 -29.12 14.95
C VAL A 34 18.38 -29.21 14.73
N ASN A 35 17.75 -30.09 15.49
CA ASN A 35 16.32 -30.20 15.54
C ASN A 35 15.82 -28.94 16.28
N GLU A 36 15.82 -27.81 15.55
CA GLU A 36 15.24 -26.58 16.04
C GLU A 36 13.75 -26.88 16.23
N ILE A 37 13.42 -27.27 17.46
CA ILE A 37 12.03 -27.29 17.91
C ILE A 37 11.54 -25.87 17.66
N PRO A 38 10.57 -25.66 16.75
CA PRO A 38 10.07 -24.31 16.52
C PRO A 38 9.49 -23.82 17.85
N VAL A 39 10.23 -22.90 18.48
CA VAL A 39 9.76 -22.21 19.68
C VAL A 39 8.50 -21.46 19.24
N ARG A 40 7.35 -22.06 19.45
CA ARG A 40 6.07 -21.34 19.32
C ARG A 40 6.05 -20.26 20.37
N ILE A 41 6.49 -19.07 19.96
CA ILE A 41 6.30 -17.87 20.77
C ILE A 41 4.79 -17.71 20.88
N ALA A 42 4.26 -17.94 22.06
CA ALA A 42 2.84 -17.71 22.32
C ALA A 42 2.52 -16.24 21.98
N PRO A 43 1.46 -15.98 21.21
CA PRO A 43 1.10 -14.60 20.90
C PRO A 43 0.88 -13.83 22.22
N PRO A 44 1.24 -12.54 22.26
CA PRO A 44 1.10 -11.74 23.47
C PRO A 44 -0.34 -11.82 23.99
N ALA A 45 -0.48 -11.86 25.34
CA ALA A 45 -1.79 -11.93 25.97
C ALA A 45 -2.71 -10.86 25.40
N GLY A 46 -3.82 -11.28 24.81
CA GLY A 46 -4.75 -10.38 24.14
C GLY A 46 -4.61 -10.26 22.62
N ALA A 47 -3.66 -10.92 21.96
CA ALA A 47 -3.63 -10.98 20.50
C ALA A 47 -4.83 -11.78 19.95
N VAL A 48 -5.40 -11.28 18.83
CA VAL A 48 -6.47 -12.01 18.12
C VAL A 48 -5.84 -13.18 17.40
N ARG A 49 -6.39 -14.38 17.56
CA ARG A 49 -5.94 -15.57 16.81
C ARG A 49 -6.40 -15.50 15.36
N PRO A 50 -5.59 -15.95 14.40
CA PRO A 50 -6.04 -16.10 13.03
C PRO A 50 -7.34 -16.92 12.95
N GLY A 51 -8.34 -16.38 12.25
CA GLY A 51 -9.66 -17.02 12.09
C GLY A 51 -10.69 -16.72 13.20
N ASP A 52 -10.30 -16.05 14.28
CA ASP A 52 -11.25 -15.63 15.34
C ASP A 52 -11.94 -14.31 14.97
N CYS A 53 -12.84 -14.38 14.00
CA CYS A 53 -13.47 -13.19 13.42
C CYS A 53 -14.42 -12.44 14.37
N PRO A 54 -15.21 -13.07 15.26
CA PRO A 54 -16.00 -12.35 16.25
C PRO A 54 -15.13 -11.49 17.19
N GLU A 55 -14.02 -12.04 17.63
CA GLU A 55 -13.08 -11.32 18.49
C GLU A 55 -12.36 -10.20 17.74
N ALA A 56 -11.92 -10.46 16.49
CA ALA A 56 -11.32 -9.45 15.64
C ALA A 56 -12.27 -8.26 15.40
N LEU A 57 -13.53 -8.54 15.13
CA LEU A 57 -14.56 -7.53 14.92
C LEU A 57 -14.80 -6.72 16.20
N ARG A 58 -14.96 -7.39 17.33
CA ARG A 58 -15.15 -6.73 18.64
C ARG A 58 -14.01 -5.79 18.97
N ARG A 59 -12.76 -6.19 18.72
CA ARG A 59 -11.58 -5.36 18.93
C ARG A 59 -11.50 -4.18 17.98
N ALA A 60 -11.79 -4.40 16.71
CA ALA A 60 -11.79 -3.33 15.71
C ALA A 60 -12.81 -2.23 16.06
N LEU A 61 -13.97 -2.61 16.59
CA LEU A 61 -15.00 -1.66 17.03
C LEU A 61 -14.60 -0.94 18.32
N ALA A 62 -13.95 -1.63 19.25
CA ALA A 62 -13.54 -1.05 20.55
C ALA A 62 -12.32 -0.11 20.40
N LYS A 63 -11.44 -0.35 19.42
CA LYS A 63 -10.20 0.42 19.22
C LYS A 63 -10.08 0.84 17.77
N PRO A 64 -10.58 2.04 17.39
CA PRO A 64 -10.53 2.52 16.01
C PRO A 64 -9.12 2.73 15.45
N ASP A 65 -8.14 2.91 16.31
CA ASP A 65 -6.70 3.10 16.01
C ASP A 65 -5.88 1.81 16.11
N LEU A 66 -6.52 0.67 16.38
CA LEU A 66 -5.84 -0.63 16.45
C LEU A 66 -5.05 -0.88 15.16
N GLU A 67 -3.81 -1.31 15.30
CA GLU A 67 -3.00 -1.78 14.18
C GLU A 67 -3.65 -3.01 13.52
N VAL A 68 -3.65 -3.05 12.20
CA VAL A 68 -4.31 -4.08 11.40
C VAL A 68 -3.33 -4.67 10.39
N ASP A 69 -3.51 -5.94 10.04
CA ASP A 69 -2.62 -6.63 9.10
C ASP A 69 -2.69 -6.03 7.70
N ARG A 70 -3.87 -5.54 7.32
CA ARG A 70 -4.11 -4.88 6.04
C ARG A 70 -5.11 -3.75 6.21
N LEU A 71 -4.75 -2.58 5.67
CA LEU A 71 -5.66 -1.44 5.61
C LEU A 71 -6.69 -1.61 4.48
N ALA A 72 -7.84 -0.96 4.64
CA ALA A 72 -8.81 -0.87 3.55
C ALA A 72 -8.20 -0.11 2.37
N SER A 73 -8.45 -0.59 1.15
CA SER A 73 -7.95 0.02 -0.08
C SER A 73 -8.97 -0.08 -1.21
N PRO A 74 -9.06 0.91 -2.12
CA PRO A 74 -9.93 0.81 -3.30
C PRO A 74 -9.51 -0.38 -4.17
N ARG A 75 -10.48 -1.16 -4.67
CA ARG A 75 -10.26 -2.19 -5.69
C ARG A 75 -10.08 -1.54 -7.04
N ALA A 76 -9.10 -2.01 -7.81
CA ALA A 76 -8.82 -1.65 -9.20
C ALA A 76 -8.79 -0.14 -9.51
N SER A 77 -8.18 0.25 -10.59
CA SER A 77 -8.03 1.63 -11.07
C SER A 77 -9.34 2.41 -10.98
N VAL A 78 -9.44 3.15 -9.91
CA VAL A 78 -10.56 4.05 -9.69
C VAL A 78 -10.61 5.02 -10.86
N PRO A 79 -11.72 5.07 -11.62
CA PRO A 79 -11.93 6.17 -12.55
C PRO A 79 -11.76 7.45 -11.75
N SER A 80 -10.87 8.33 -12.20
CA SER A 80 -10.58 9.54 -11.45
C SER A 80 -11.91 10.19 -11.06
N ALA A 81 -12.06 10.54 -9.79
CA ALA A 81 -13.25 11.22 -9.26
C ALA A 81 -13.63 12.46 -10.06
N VAL A 82 -12.76 12.85 -10.94
CA VAL A 82 -12.78 14.05 -11.77
C VAL A 82 -13.37 13.80 -13.16
N SER A 83 -13.52 12.55 -13.62
CA SER A 83 -13.84 12.25 -15.02
C SER A 83 -15.32 12.22 -15.38
N GLY A 84 -16.23 12.75 -14.58
CA GLY A 84 -17.66 12.73 -14.89
C GLY A 84 -18.35 14.10 -14.98
N LYS A 85 -17.74 15.15 -14.49
CA LYS A 85 -18.27 16.52 -14.54
C LYS A 85 -17.21 17.45 -15.11
N ALA A 86 -17.63 18.38 -15.96
CA ALA A 86 -16.73 19.42 -16.46
C ALA A 86 -16.02 20.13 -15.30
N MET A 87 -14.70 20.02 -15.27
CA MET A 87 -13.87 20.64 -14.22
C MET A 87 -13.96 22.17 -14.33
N PRO A 88 -14.30 22.91 -13.25
CA PRO A 88 -14.33 24.35 -13.27
C PRO A 88 -12.98 24.95 -13.68
N ALA A 89 -13.02 26.09 -14.38
CA ALA A 89 -11.82 26.77 -14.83
C ALA A 89 -10.89 27.14 -13.66
N ALA A 90 -11.46 27.50 -12.51
CA ALA A 90 -10.70 27.79 -11.29
C ALA A 90 -9.85 26.60 -10.83
N VAL A 91 -10.41 25.38 -10.84
CA VAL A 91 -9.69 24.15 -10.47
C VAL A 91 -8.62 23.80 -11.50
N ARG A 92 -8.93 23.94 -12.82
CA ARG A 92 -7.97 23.66 -13.89
C ARG A 92 -6.76 24.60 -13.88
N ARG A 93 -6.98 25.87 -13.51
CA ARG A 93 -5.92 26.89 -13.46
C ARG A 93 -5.16 26.92 -12.15
N ALA A 94 -5.67 26.26 -11.12
CA ALA A 94 -5.01 26.20 -9.83
C ALA A 94 -3.66 25.46 -9.95
N ARG A 95 -2.61 26.05 -9.38
CA ARG A 95 -1.28 25.41 -9.35
C ARG A 95 -1.23 24.16 -8.49
N TYR A 96 -2.12 24.09 -7.51
CA TYR A 96 -2.25 22.99 -6.58
C TYR A 96 -3.71 22.76 -6.22
N ASN A 97 -4.13 21.52 -6.27
CA ASN A 97 -5.42 21.07 -5.80
C ASN A 97 -5.23 19.89 -4.84
N GLU A 98 -6.03 19.88 -3.78
CA GLU A 98 -6.00 18.82 -2.79
C GLU A 98 -7.41 18.58 -2.25
N VAL A 99 -7.76 17.30 -2.10
CA VAL A 99 -8.88 16.88 -1.29
C VAL A 99 -8.47 15.66 -0.46
N ARG A 100 -8.70 15.74 0.84
CA ARG A 100 -8.51 14.64 1.79
C ARG A 100 -9.82 14.36 2.49
N ILE A 101 -10.17 13.08 2.53
CA ILE A 101 -11.42 12.62 3.14
C ILE A 101 -11.18 11.39 3.99
N THR A 102 -12.10 11.12 4.92
CA THR A 102 -12.23 9.84 5.57
C THR A 102 -13.61 9.27 5.37
N VAL A 103 -13.70 7.94 5.32
CA VAL A 103 -14.96 7.20 5.27
C VAL A 103 -14.76 5.81 5.88
N LEU A 104 -15.75 5.30 6.60
CA LEU A 104 -15.75 3.93 7.09
C LEU A 104 -16.01 2.97 5.94
N VAL A 105 -15.13 2.00 5.75
CA VAL A 105 -15.33 0.86 4.84
C VAL A 105 -15.79 -0.33 5.67
N ASP A 106 -16.89 -0.96 5.26
CA ASP A 106 -17.46 -2.13 5.93
C ASP A 106 -16.73 -3.44 5.56
N THR A 107 -17.14 -4.54 6.15
CA THR A 107 -16.57 -5.87 5.89
C THR A 107 -16.88 -6.41 4.49
N LEU A 108 -17.84 -5.82 3.79
CA LEU A 108 -18.20 -6.14 2.40
C LEU A 108 -17.43 -5.29 1.38
N GLY A 109 -16.62 -4.33 1.86
CA GLY A 109 -15.87 -3.40 1.00
C GLY A 109 -16.73 -2.26 0.45
N LYS A 110 -17.79 -1.88 1.13
CA LYS A 110 -18.60 -0.71 0.77
C LYS A 110 -18.29 0.47 1.69
N ALA A 111 -18.24 1.67 1.11
CA ALA A 111 -18.09 2.90 1.87
C ALA A 111 -19.41 3.31 2.53
N ASN A 112 -19.41 3.46 3.84
CA ASN A 112 -20.56 4.01 4.57
C ASN A 112 -20.57 5.54 4.44
N MET A 113 -21.37 6.05 3.49
CA MET A 113 -21.42 7.46 3.16
C MET A 113 -21.95 8.37 4.29
N SER A 114 -22.60 7.82 5.32
CA SER A 114 -22.99 8.61 6.50
C SER A 114 -21.78 9.05 7.33
N THR A 115 -20.66 8.32 7.21
CA THR A 115 -19.40 8.60 7.92
C THR A 115 -18.41 9.42 7.08
N PHE A 116 -18.81 9.82 5.86
CA PHE A 116 -17.95 10.62 4.98
C PHE A 116 -17.61 11.98 5.60
N LYS A 117 -16.34 12.23 5.82
CA LYS A 117 -15.83 13.50 6.37
C LYS A 117 -14.75 14.07 5.46
N VAL A 118 -14.78 15.37 5.25
CA VAL A 118 -13.73 16.13 4.54
C VAL A 118 -12.74 16.64 5.58
N ILE A 119 -11.48 16.25 5.45
CA ILE A 119 -10.39 16.75 6.30
C ILE A 119 -9.83 18.03 5.71
N LYS A 120 -9.63 18.05 4.39
CA LYS A 120 -9.09 19.18 3.66
C LYS A 120 -9.63 19.21 2.25
N SER A 121 -9.92 20.38 1.72
CA SER A 121 -10.28 20.57 0.31
C SER A 121 -9.91 21.98 -0.12
N THR A 122 -9.26 22.10 -1.27
CA THR A 122 -8.92 23.40 -1.86
C THR A 122 -10.07 23.99 -2.68
N HIS A 123 -11.07 23.18 -3.04
CA HIS A 123 -12.23 23.65 -3.81
C HIS A 123 -13.47 22.78 -3.57
N PRO A 124 -14.68 23.37 -3.39
CA PRO A 124 -15.91 22.61 -3.12
C PRO A 124 -16.26 21.57 -4.20
N TRP A 125 -15.92 21.86 -5.45
CA TRP A 125 -16.12 20.94 -6.56
C TRP A 125 -15.34 19.62 -6.37
N LEU A 126 -14.11 19.67 -5.85
CA LEU A 126 -13.31 18.47 -5.54
C LEU A 126 -14.00 17.63 -4.48
N THR A 127 -14.52 18.26 -3.44
CA THR A 127 -15.29 17.59 -2.39
C THR A 127 -16.51 16.85 -2.96
N SER A 128 -17.31 17.53 -3.77
CA SER A 128 -18.52 16.96 -4.38
C SER A 128 -18.18 15.80 -5.34
N SER A 129 -17.12 15.98 -6.12
CA SER A 129 -16.64 14.96 -7.06
C SER A 129 -16.12 13.74 -6.31
N MET A 130 -15.34 13.94 -5.24
CA MET A 130 -14.81 12.86 -4.40
C MET A 130 -15.94 12.09 -3.71
N LYS A 131 -16.93 12.79 -3.14
CA LYS A 131 -18.09 12.16 -2.52
C LYS A 131 -18.86 11.29 -3.50
N THR A 132 -19.12 11.78 -4.71
CA THR A 132 -19.81 11.02 -5.76
C THR A 132 -19.03 9.80 -6.21
N ALA A 133 -17.70 9.92 -6.30
CA ALA A 133 -16.84 8.82 -6.71
C ALA A 133 -16.80 7.73 -5.64
N VAL A 134 -16.49 8.09 -4.39
CA VAL A 134 -16.36 7.14 -3.26
C VAL A 134 -17.65 6.36 -3.03
N ALA A 135 -18.82 6.98 -3.25
CA ALA A 135 -20.10 6.28 -3.15
C ALA A 135 -20.26 5.12 -4.15
N ARG A 136 -19.49 5.12 -5.24
CA ARG A 136 -19.52 4.08 -6.29
C ARG A 136 -18.35 3.12 -6.22
N TRP A 137 -17.34 3.41 -5.40
CA TRP A 137 -16.17 2.57 -5.29
C TRP A 137 -16.45 1.31 -4.51
N THR A 138 -15.72 0.27 -4.87
CA THR A 138 -15.61 -0.94 -4.08
C THR A 138 -14.22 -1.00 -3.47
N PHE A 139 -14.13 -1.54 -2.27
CA PHE A 139 -12.89 -1.60 -1.51
C PHE A 139 -12.53 -3.05 -1.18
N GLU A 140 -11.25 -3.31 -1.00
CA GLU A 140 -10.78 -4.41 -0.20
C GLU A 140 -10.94 -4.01 1.27
N PRO A 141 -11.70 -4.77 2.10
CA PRO A 141 -11.85 -4.46 3.51
C PRO A 141 -10.52 -4.57 4.26
N ALA A 142 -10.37 -3.84 5.34
CA ALA A 142 -9.27 -4.07 6.27
C ALA A 142 -9.31 -5.49 6.84
N GLN A 143 -8.15 -6.00 7.27
CA GLN A 143 -8.03 -7.34 7.84
C GLN A 143 -7.26 -7.31 9.16
N LEU A 144 -7.73 -8.12 10.12
CA LEU A 144 -7.08 -8.39 11.38
C LEU A 144 -7.15 -9.88 11.67
N ALA A 145 -6.00 -10.54 11.87
CA ALA A 145 -5.88 -11.98 12.04
C ALA A 145 -6.59 -12.78 10.92
N GLY A 146 -6.48 -12.31 9.67
CA GLY A 146 -7.13 -12.90 8.51
C GLY A 146 -8.62 -12.59 8.36
N CYS A 147 -9.25 -11.93 9.34
CA CYS A 147 -10.66 -11.60 9.33
C CYS A 147 -10.91 -10.20 8.75
N LYS A 148 -11.96 -10.08 7.93
CA LYS A 148 -12.40 -8.78 7.41
C LYS A 148 -13.05 -7.97 8.53
N ILE A 149 -12.61 -6.74 8.70
CA ILE A 149 -13.10 -5.82 9.72
C ILE A 149 -13.47 -4.46 9.11
N PRO A 150 -14.45 -3.75 9.70
CA PRO A 150 -14.74 -2.38 9.30
C PRO A 150 -13.59 -1.46 9.72
N ARG A 151 -13.17 -0.55 8.83
CA ARG A 151 -12.09 0.39 9.12
C ARG A 151 -12.26 1.71 8.40
N VAL A 152 -11.84 2.78 9.04
CA VAL A 152 -11.79 4.09 8.40
C VAL A 152 -10.69 4.07 7.34
N TRP A 153 -11.08 4.43 6.12
CA TRP A 153 -10.16 4.67 5.01
C TRP A 153 -9.90 6.17 4.86
N LEU A 154 -8.61 6.52 4.71
CA LEU A 154 -8.16 7.88 4.42
C LEU A 154 -7.85 7.96 2.92
N GLY A 155 -8.60 8.78 2.20
CA GLY A 155 -8.37 9.07 0.80
C GLY A 155 -7.80 10.46 0.59
N ALA A 156 -6.82 10.56 -0.30
CA ALA A 156 -6.25 11.83 -0.73
C ALA A 156 -6.09 11.86 -2.24
N ILE A 157 -6.49 12.96 -2.86
CA ILE A 157 -6.18 13.29 -4.25
C ILE A 157 -5.46 14.62 -4.25
N THR A 158 -4.30 14.65 -4.90
CA THR A 158 -3.51 15.85 -5.08
C THR A 158 -3.15 16.01 -6.54
N SER A 159 -3.14 17.24 -7.03
CA SER A 159 -2.61 17.60 -8.35
C SER A 159 -1.83 18.89 -8.27
N GLY A 160 -0.69 18.94 -8.98
CA GLY A 160 0.24 20.05 -8.91
C GLY A 160 1.25 19.93 -7.77
N LYS A 161 2.09 20.96 -7.58
CA LYS A 161 3.09 21.02 -6.51
C LYS A 161 2.58 21.91 -5.38
N PRO A 162 2.61 21.47 -4.12
CA PRO A 162 2.38 22.34 -2.98
C PRO A 162 3.45 23.43 -2.95
N GLN A 163 3.05 24.62 -2.50
CA GLN A 163 3.98 25.73 -2.24
C GLN A 163 4.65 25.54 -0.90
#